data_81a512650f96db7b744e499cbddb8f1b
#
_entry.id   81a512650f96db7b744e499cbddb8f1b
#
_cell.length_a   1.000
_cell.length_b   1.000
_cell.length_c   1.000
_cell.angle_alpha   90.00
_cell.angle_beta   90.00
_cell.angle_gamma   90.00
#
_symmetry.space_group_name_H-M   'P 1'
#
loop_
_entity.id
_entity.type
_entity.pdbx_description
1 polymer ?
#
loop_
_entity_poly.entity_id
_entity_poly.type
_entity_poly.pdbx_seq_one_letter_code
_entity_poly.pdbx_strand_id
1 'polypeptide(L)'
;AAVTTRLRVGTIVLSNDFRHPAIVAHEAASLHLVSGGRFELGLGAGWYQPEYDAAGIGFDPAGQRIGRLEESLGIIRALLAGTEVHHAGTWYRIEGLDLDVLPAPRSSPRLLVGAGGPRMLRLAARHADIVGVLPAPIKGSQDTDDPADRLPPAWDAKLAVLREAAGDR
;
A
#
# COMPACT_ATOMS: atom_id res chain seq x y z
N ALA A 1 -18.04 -3.12 -8.59
CA ALA A 1 -18.28 -4.57 -8.36
C ALA A 1 -19.71 -4.95 -8.74
N ALA A 2 -20.73 -4.13 -8.39
CA ALA A 2 -22.15 -4.48 -8.56
C ALA A 2 -22.58 -4.75 -10.03
N VAL A 3 -21.97 -4.07 -10.98
CA VAL A 3 -22.35 -4.16 -12.43
C VAL A 3 -21.43 -5.07 -13.25
N THR A 4 -20.47 -5.76 -12.61
CA THR A 4 -19.54 -6.66 -13.29
C THR A 4 -19.36 -7.95 -12.49
N THR A 5 -19.04 -9.05 -13.16
CA THR A 5 -18.87 -10.36 -12.54
C THR A 5 -17.43 -10.87 -12.58
N ARG A 6 -16.60 -10.35 -13.49
CA ARG A 6 -15.24 -10.85 -13.72
C ARG A 6 -14.14 -9.81 -13.45
N LEU A 7 -14.43 -8.51 -13.62
CA LEU A 7 -13.43 -7.46 -13.40
C LEU A 7 -13.05 -7.37 -11.92
N ARG A 8 -11.77 -7.30 -11.67
CA ARG A 8 -11.25 -6.91 -10.37
C ARG A 8 -11.41 -5.41 -10.18
N VAL A 9 -11.59 -4.99 -8.95
CA VAL A 9 -11.73 -3.59 -8.56
C VAL A 9 -10.77 -3.30 -7.42
N GLY A 10 -10.21 -2.11 -7.38
CA GLY A 10 -9.25 -1.79 -6.34
C GLY A 10 -8.95 -0.30 -6.25
N THR A 11 -8.09 0.05 -5.33
CA THR A 11 -7.56 1.39 -5.19
C THR A 11 -6.18 1.51 -5.84
N ILE A 12 -5.88 2.67 -6.48
CA ILE A 12 -4.59 2.90 -7.12
C ILE A 12 -4.15 4.35 -6.91
N VAL A 13 -3.59 4.70 -5.77
CA VAL A 13 -3.53 3.98 -4.50
C VAL A 13 -4.08 4.89 -3.41
N LEU A 14 -4.50 4.35 -2.24
CA LEU A 14 -4.81 5.16 -1.09
C LEU A 14 -3.52 5.69 -0.46
N SER A 15 -3.49 6.95 -0.06
CA SER A 15 -2.44 7.48 0.80
C SER A 15 -2.62 6.91 2.21
N ASN A 16 -1.58 6.27 2.73
CA ASN A 16 -1.59 5.65 4.04
C ASN A 16 -1.90 6.62 5.18
N ASP A 17 -1.47 7.88 5.05
CA ASP A 17 -1.56 8.86 6.12
C ASP A 17 -2.98 9.38 6.37
N PHE A 18 -3.91 9.12 5.45
CA PHE A 18 -5.29 9.59 5.57
C PHE A 18 -6.20 8.65 6.38
N ARG A 19 -5.74 7.44 6.75
CA ARG A 19 -6.56 6.45 7.47
C ARG A 19 -5.72 5.56 8.39
N HIS A 20 -6.31 5.17 9.51
CA HIS A 20 -5.70 4.20 10.41
C HIS A 20 -5.71 2.78 9.79
N PRO A 21 -4.61 1.99 9.89
CA PRO A 21 -4.50 0.68 9.24
C PRO A 21 -5.59 -0.33 9.65
N ALA A 22 -6.06 -0.28 10.88
CA ALA A 22 -7.16 -1.13 11.34
C ALA A 22 -8.47 -0.86 10.57
N ILE A 23 -8.76 0.42 10.32
CA ILE A 23 -9.94 0.83 9.54
C ILE A 23 -9.80 0.38 8.08
N VAL A 24 -8.62 0.61 7.50
CA VAL A 24 -8.32 0.19 6.12
C VAL A 24 -8.46 -1.32 5.96
N ALA A 25 -7.95 -2.11 6.90
CA ALA A 25 -8.06 -3.57 6.87
C ALA A 25 -9.53 -4.03 6.94
N HIS A 26 -10.34 -3.43 7.82
CA HIS A 26 -11.76 -3.74 7.95
C HIS A 26 -12.56 -3.39 6.68
N GLU A 27 -12.34 -2.20 6.13
CA GLU A 27 -12.97 -1.76 4.88
C GLU A 27 -12.57 -2.67 3.71
N ALA A 28 -11.28 -3.01 3.60
CA ALA A 28 -10.77 -3.89 2.55
C ALA A 28 -11.36 -5.30 2.64
N ALA A 29 -11.46 -5.86 3.85
CA ALA A 29 -12.09 -7.15 4.10
C ALA A 29 -13.56 -7.14 3.68
N SER A 30 -14.31 -6.10 4.06
CA SER A 30 -15.72 -5.92 3.70
C SER A 30 -15.90 -5.80 2.18
N LEU A 31 -15.07 -4.98 1.51
CA LEU A 31 -15.11 -4.83 0.06
C LEU A 31 -14.74 -6.12 -0.67
N HIS A 32 -13.79 -6.87 -0.14
CA HIS A 32 -13.41 -8.17 -0.69
C HIS A 32 -14.57 -9.16 -0.62
N LEU A 33 -15.25 -9.23 0.51
CA LEU A 33 -16.43 -10.09 0.72
C LEU A 33 -17.57 -9.73 -0.25
N VAL A 34 -18.00 -8.45 -0.27
CA VAL A 34 -19.15 -8.02 -1.11
C VAL A 34 -18.83 -8.01 -2.60
N SER A 35 -17.57 -7.99 -2.98
CA SER A 35 -17.15 -8.13 -4.38
C SER A 35 -17.01 -9.57 -4.86
N GLY A 36 -17.19 -10.57 -3.97
CA GLY A 36 -16.92 -11.97 -4.27
C GLY A 36 -15.44 -12.25 -4.55
N GLY A 37 -14.55 -11.70 -3.73
CA GLY A 37 -13.10 -11.92 -3.83
C GLY A 37 -12.37 -11.12 -4.91
N ARG A 38 -13.01 -10.09 -5.48
CA ARG A 38 -12.46 -9.32 -6.61
C ARG A 38 -11.80 -7.99 -6.21
N PHE A 39 -11.79 -7.64 -4.91
CA PHE A 39 -11.17 -6.41 -4.45
C PHE A 39 -9.65 -6.57 -4.29
N GLU A 40 -8.90 -5.53 -4.67
CA GLU A 40 -7.46 -5.38 -4.47
C GLU A 40 -7.20 -4.07 -3.71
N LEU A 41 -6.44 -4.16 -2.61
CA LEU A 41 -6.10 -3.00 -1.78
C LEU A 41 -4.78 -2.39 -2.23
N GLY A 42 -4.83 -1.23 -2.86
CA GLY A 42 -3.65 -0.46 -3.23
C GLY A 42 -3.33 0.63 -2.20
N LEU A 43 -2.09 0.66 -1.73
CA LEU A 43 -1.57 1.60 -0.75
C LEU A 43 -0.29 2.27 -1.23
N GLY A 44 -0.07 3.50 -0.80
CA GLY A 44 1.14 4.28 -1.05
C GLY A 44 1.49 5.19 0.13
N ALA A 45 2.72 5.68 0.16
CA ALA A 45 3.21 6.55 1.23
C ALA A 45 2.71 8.00 1.14
N GLY A 46 1.91 8.35 0.12
CA GLY A 46 1.56 9.73 -0.17
C GLY A 46 2.74 10.51 -0.80
N TRP A 47 2.42 11.47 -1.64
CA TRP A 47 3.46 12.25 -2.35
C TRP A 47 3.03 13.69 -2.63
N TYR A 48 1.73 13.97 -2.76
CA TYR A 48 1.20 15.25 -3.22
C TYR A 48 0.82 16.13 -2.04
N GLN A 49 1.75 17.00 -1.62
CA GLN A 49 1.60 17.87 -0.47
C GLN A 49 0.33 18.73 -0.49
N PRO A 50 -0.11 19.34 -1.62
CA PRO A 50 -1.33 20.16 -1.60
C PRO A 50 -2.59 19.41 -1.15
N GLU A 51 -2.68 18.10 -1.38
CA GLU A 51 -3.79 17.28 -0.89
C GLU A 51 -3.77 17.15 0.63
N TYR A 52 -2.58 16.99 1.22
CA TYR A 52 -2.39 16.98 2.67
C TYR A 52 -2.75 18.32 3.30
N ASP A 53 -2.27 19.42 2.71
CA ASP A 53 -2.54 20.77 3.18
C ASP A 53 -4.05 21.08 3.13
N ALA A 54 -4.73 20.70 2.04
CA ALA A 54 -6.17 20.88 1.88
C ALA A 54 -6.98 20.05 2.88
N ALA A 55 -6.47 18.87 3.27
CA ALA A 55 -7.11 17.99 4.25
C ALA A 55 -6.75 18.35 5.71
N GLY A 56 -5.83 19.28 5.95
CA GLY A 56 -5.33 19.62 7.28
C GLY A 56 -4.47 18.53 7.92
N ILE A 57 -3.84 17.68 7.09
CA ILE A 57 -2.97 16.58 7.52
C ILE A 57 -1.51 17.02 7.35
N GLY A 58 -0.66 16.77 8.36
CA GLY A 58 0.76 17.09 8.28
C GLY A 58 1.48 16.31 7.20
N PHE A 59 2.27 17.00 6.36
CA PHE A 59 3.09 16.37 5.33
C PHE A 59 4.51 16.11 5.86
N ASP A 60 4.68 14.98 6.52
CA ASP A 60 5.98 14.57 7.07
C ASP A 60 7.04 14.29 5.99
N PRO A 61 8.33 14.31 6.34
CA PRO A 61 9.40 13.87 5.45
C PRO A 61 9.13 12.46 4.87
N ALA A 62 9.49 12.25 3.60
CA ALA A 62 9.23 11.00 2.87
C ALA A 62 9.70 9.74 3.64
N GLY A 63 10.83 9.85 4.36
CA GLY A 63 11.35 8.75 5.18
C GLY A 63 10.41 8.31 6.30
N GLN A 64 9.69 9.24 6.92
CA GLN A 64 8.70 8.96 7.96
C GLN A 64 7.43 8.37 7.35
N ARG A 65 6.91 8.95 6.27
CA ARG A 65 5.72 8.44 5.57
C ARG A 65 5.93 7.00 5.06
N ILE A 66 7.11 6.69 4.51
CA ILE A 66 7.46 5.34 4.06
C ILE A 66 7.56 4.37 5.26
N GLY A 67 8.16 4.77 6.36
CA GLY A 67 8.21 3.95 7.58
C GLY A 67 6.82 3.69 8.17
N ARG A 68 5.95 4.72 8.18
CA ARG A 68 4.56 4.60 8.62
C ARG A 68 3.77 3.62 7.72
N LEU A 69 3.97 3.68 6.41
CA LEU A 69 3.37 2.72 5.48
C LEU A 69 3.88 1.29 5.74
N GLU A 70 5.18 1.11 5.98
CA GLU A 70 5.75 -0.21 6.25
C GLU A 70 5.13 -0.86 7.50
N GLU A 71 4.99 -0.08 8.58
CA GLU A 71 4.32 -0.53 9.81
C GLU A 71 2.84 -0.86 9.56
N SER A 72 2.14 0.01 8.81
CA SER A 72 0.74 -0.19 8.42
C SER A 72 0.53 -1.46 7.60
N LEU A 73 1.38 -1.74 6.62
CA LEU A 73 1.29 -2.95 5.78
C LEU A 73 1.42 -4.23 6.60
N GLY A 74 2.30 -4.25 7.61
CA GLY A 74 2.43 -5.37 8.55
C GLY A 74 1.14 -5.63 9.31
N ILE A 75 0.54 -4.57 9.86
CA ILE A 75 -0.74 -4.62 10.60
C ILE A 75 -1.88 -5.10 9.70
N ILE A 76 -2.04 -4.48 8.53
CA ILE A 76 -3.10 -4.82 7.57
C ILE A 76 -2.99 -6.28 7.13
N ARG A 77 -1.79 -6.75 6.80
CA ARG A 77 -1.58 -8.13 6.37
C ARG A 77 -1.93 -9.13 7.47
N ALA A 78 -1.54 -8.88 8.71
CA ALA A 78 -1.86 -9.73 9.84
C ALA A 78 -3.37 -9.81 10.10
N LEU A 79 -4.04 -8.65 10.11
CA LEU A 79 -5.49 -8.58 10.26
C LEU A 79 -6.24 -9.31 9.14
N LEU A 80 -5.85 -9.10 7.88
CA LEU A 80 -6.47 -9.76 6.73
C LEU A 80 -6.20 -11.28 6.71
N ALA A 81 -5.10 -11.74 7.29
CA ALA A 81 -4.82 -13.17 7.48
C ALA A 81 -5.64 -13.79 8.62
N GLY A 82 -6.33 -12.98 9.42
CA GLY A 82 -7.12 -13.41 10.58
C GLY A 82 -6.28 -13.68 11.81
N THR A 83 -5.18 -12.99 11.92
CA THR A 83 -4.35 -13.01 13.12
C THR A 83 -4.80 -11.87 14.03
N GLU A 84 -5.06 -12.20 15.31
CA GLU A 84 -5.23 -11.18 16.34
C GLU A 84 -3.94 -10.35 16.46
N VAL A 85 -4.07 -9.03 16.37
CA VAL A 85 -2.93 -8.11 16.33
C VAL A 85 -2.73 -7.44 17.67
N HIS A 86 -1.54 -7.64 18.23
CA HIS A 86 -0.95 -6.84 19.30
C HIS A 86 0.26 -6.12 18.71
N HIS A 87 0.22 -4.81 18.62
CA HIS A 87 1.26 -4.01 17.99
C HIS A 87 1.57 -2.75 18.79
N ALA A 88 2.84 -2.53 19.11
CA ALA A 88 3.35 -1.32 19.76
C ALA A 88 4.53 -0.80 18.95
N GLY A 89 4.23 -0.06 17.90
CA GLY A 89 5.21 0.47 16.96
C GLY A 89 5.53 1.95 17.18
N THR A 90 6.15 2.54 16.20
CA THR A 90 6.50 3.97 16.21
C THR A 90 5.28 4.85 15.94
N TRP A 91 4.38 4.41 15.07
CA TRP A 91 3.23 5.21 14.61
C TRP A 91 1.89 4.63 15.02
N TYR A 92 1.82 3.33 15.26
CA TYR A 92 0.56 2.67 15.60
C TYR A 92 0.68 1.84 16.87
N ARG A 93 -0.43 1.83 17.64
CA ARG A 93 -0.60 0.96 18.80
C ARG A 93 -1.94 0.25 18.70
N ILE A 94 -1.93 -1.07 18.78
CA ILE A 94 -3.11 -1.93 18.71
C ILE A 94 -3.00 -2.97 19.81
N GLU A 95 -4.10 -3.19 20.52
CA GLU A 95 -4.16 -4.13 21.65
C GLU A 95 -5.30 -5.13 21.43
N GLY A 96 -4.98 -6.30 20.87
CA GLY A 96 -5.92 -7.40 20.72
C GLY A 96 -7.03 -7.13 19.70
N LEU A 97 -6.68 -6.70 18.47
CA LEU A 97 -7.65 -6.52 17.40
C LEU A 97 -7.65 -7.73 16.46
N ASP A 98 -8.84 -8.31 16.23
CA ASP A 98 -9.11 -9.28 15.18
C ASP A 98 -10.17 -8.74 14.21
N LEU A 99 -10.24 -9.33 13.01
CA LEU A 99 -11.28 -9.05 12.02
C LEU A 99 -12.19 -10.27 11.84
N ASP A 100 -13.38 -10.18 12.38
CA ASP A 100 -14.41 -11.23 12.25
C ASP A 100 -15.19 -11.19 10.91
N VAL A 101 -14.84 -10.24 10.03
CA VAL A 101 -15.59 -9.96 8.79
C VAL A 101 -15.40 -11.05 7.73
N LEU A 102 -14.23 -11.70 7.70
CA LEU A 102 -13.93 -12.69 6.67
C LEU A 102 -14.27 -14.11 7.18
N PRO A 103 -15.18 -14.84 6.48
CA PRO A 103 -15.46 -16.23 6.82
C PRO A 103 -14.26 -17.15 6.58
N ALA A 104 -14.18 -18.24 7.32
CA ALA A 104 -13.19 -19.28 7.08
C ALA A 104 -13.67 -20.23 5.94
N PRO A 105 -12.76 -20.73 5.05
CA PRO A 105 -11.35 -20.36 4.95
C PRO A 105 -11.17 -18.93 4.45
N ARG A 106 -10.27 -18.17 5.08
CA ARG A 106 -10.12 -16.75 4.79
C ARG A 106 -9.47 -16.54 3.41
N SER A 107 -10.21 -15.89 2.51
CA SER A 107 -9.68 -15.30 1.29
C SER A 107 -9.48 -13.81 1.54
N SER A 108 -8.28 -13.31 1.35
CA SER A 108 -7.94 -11.90 1.59
C SER A 108 -7.68 -11.14 0.29
N PRO A 109 -7.94 -9.82 0.25
CA PRO A 109 -7.58 -9.01 -0.90
C PRO A 109 -6.06 -9.02 -1.12
N ARG A 110 -5.63 -9.02 -2.38
CA ARG A 110 -4.23 -8.81 -2.71
C ARG A 110 -3.82 -7.38 -2.36
N LEU A 111 -2.63 -7.22 -1.80
CA LEU A 111 -2.05 -5.93 -1.50
C LEU A 111 -1.25 -5.42 -2.71
N LEU A 112 -1.62 -4.24 -3.21
CA LEU A 112 -0.86 -3.51 -4.20
C LEU A 112 -0.13 -2.36 -3.51
N VAL A 113 1.17 -2.18 -3.79
CA VAL A 113 1.94 -1.04 -3.30
C VAL A 113 2.45 -0.23 -4.48
N GLY A 114 2.11 1.07 -4.51
CA GLY A 114 2.65 2.04 -5.46
C GLY A 114 4.08 2.42 -5.08
N ALA A 115 5.03 2.24 -5.99
CA ALA A 115 6.45 2.45 -5.72
C ALA A 115 7.19 3.08 -6.91
N GLY A 116 7.94 4.16 -6.68
CA GLY A 116 8.75 4.81 -7.70
C GLY A 116 10.24 4.83 -7.35
N GLY A 117 10.59 5.22 -6.13
CA GLY A 117 11.99 5.28 -5.68
C GLY A 117 12.49 3.97 -5.06
N PRO A 118 13.82 3.78 -4.95
CA PRO A 118 14.44 2.51 -4.53
C PRO A 118 13.96 2.00 -3.17
N ARG A 119 13.74 2.89 -2.18
CA ARG A 119 13.25 2.50 -0.86
C ARG A 119 11.83 1.93 -0.92
N MET A 120 10.94 2.59 -1.69
CA MET A 120 9.58 2.11 -1.90
C MET A 120 9.53 0.81 -2.69
N LEU A 121 10.39 0.65 -3.71
CA LEU A 121 10.49 -0.60 -4.47
C LEU A 121 10.91 -1.78 -3.58
N ARG A 122 11.92 -1.59 -2.71
CA ARG A 122 12.33 -2.63 -1.75
C ARG A 122 11.21 -2.96 -0.75
N LEU A 123 10.50 -1.94 -0.26
CA LEU A 123 9.34 -2.14 0.62
C LEU A 123 8.23 -2.93 -0.10
N ALA A 124 7.88 -2.52 -1.31
CA ALA A 124 6.87 -3.21 -2.10
C ALA A 124 7.25 -4.67 -2.39
N ALA A 125 8.51 -4.94 -2.74
CA ALA A 125 9.00 -6.29 -2.96
C ALA A 125 8.84 -7.20 -1.74
N ARG A 126 8.95 -6.66 -0.51
CA ARG A 126 8.79 -7.44 0.72
C ARG A 126 7.33 -7.64 1.15
N HIS A 127 6.47 -6.67 0.88
CA HIS A 127 5.14 -6.61 1.49
C HIS A 127 3.98 -6.76 0.49
N ALA A 128 4.19 -6.51 -0.81
CA ALA A 128 3.11 -6.50 -1.78
C ALA A 128 2.94 -7.84 -2.53
N ASP A 129 1.71 -8.10 -2.95
CA ASP A 129 1.38 -9.16 -3.91
C ASP A 129 1.40 -8.60 -5.33
N ILE A 130 1.24 -7.28 -5.47
CA ILE A 130 1.29 -6.53 -6.73
C ILE A 130 2.12 -5.27 -6.51
N VAL A 131 3.07 -5.01 -7.38
CA VAL A 131 3.85 -3.77 -7.35
C VAL A 131 3.40 -2.85 -8.48
N GLY A 132 2.84 -1.70 -8.11
CA GLY A 132 2.57 -0.61 -9.05
C GLY A 132 3.84 0.23 -9.24
N VAL A 133 4.61 -0.05 -10.29
CA VAL A 133 5.82 0.73 -10.58
C VAL A 133 5.45 2.07 -11.18
N LEU A 134 5.95 3.15 -10.60
CA LEU A 134 5.67 4.52 -10.99
C LEU A 134 6.97 5.29 -11.23
N PRO A 135 6.96 6.40 -11.98
CA PRO A 135 8.03 7.37 -11.95
C PRO A 135 8.28 7.84 -10.51
N ALA A 136 9.54 8.04 -10.15
CA ALA A 136 9.89 8.57 -8.85
C ALA A 136 9.54 10.08 -8.80
N PRO A 137 9.00 10.58 -7.68
CA PRO A 137 8.78 12.01 -7.50
C PRO A 137 10.11 12.77 -7.59
N ILE A 138 10.11 13.89 -8.31
CA ILE A 138 11.27 14.76 -8.41
C ILE A 138 11.48 15.44 -7.06
N LYS A 139 12.67 15.30 -6.49
CA LYS A 139 13.01 15.89 -5.20
C LYS A 139 12.87 17.42 -5.24
N GLY A 140 12.02 17.97 -4.40
CA GLY A 140 11.79 19.42 -4.29
C GLY A 140 10.85 19.99 -5.36
N SER A 141 10.21 19.16 -6.17
CA SER A 141 9.17 19.56 -7.12
C SER A 141 7.84 18.92 -6.79
N GLN A 142 6.77 19.59 -7.16
CA GLN A 142 5.42 19.00 -7.19
C GLN A 142 5.16 18.24 -8.51
N ASP A 143 6.04 18.41 -9.50
CA ASP A 143 6.02 17.62 -10.72
C ASP A 143 6.58 16.22 -10.44
N THR A 144 5.80 15.22 -10.81
CA THR A 144 6.10 13.81 -10.50
C THR A 144 6.82 13.09 -11.62
N ASP A 145 7.06 13.76 -12.72
CA ASP A 145 7.50 13.13 -13.94
C ASP A 145 8.85 13.68 -14.43
N ASP A 146 9.93 13.04 -13.98
CA ASP A 146 11.16 13.11 -14.75
C ASP A 146 10.95 12.30 -16.05
N PRO A 147 10.98 12.94 -17.24
CA PRO A 147 10.86 12.22 -18.50
C PRO A 147 11.86 11.07 -18.66
N ALA A 148 13.07 11.22 -18.08
CA ALA A 148 14.09 10.17 -18.12
C ALA A 148 13.67 8.93 -17.34
N ASP A 149 12.86 9.07 -16.28
CA ASP A 149 12.38 7.96 -15.45
C ASP A 149 11.29 7.11 -16.15
N ARG A 150 10.80 7.57 -17.29
CA ARG A 150 9.88 6.82 -18.17
C ARG A 150 10.58 6.01 -19.26
N LEU A 151 11.88 6.18 -19.41
CA LEU A 151 12.66 5.48 -20.45
C LEU A 151 13.02 4.05 -20.00
N PRO A 152 13.23 3.12 -20.95
CA PRO A 152 13.56 1.73 -20.65
C PRO A 152 14.71 1.52 -19.65
N PRO A 153 15.83 2.25 -19.70
CA PRO A 153 16.93 2.07 -18.73
C PRO A 153 16.52 2.32 -17.28
N ALA A 154 15.63 3.30 -17.04
CA ALA A 154 15.14 3.56 -15.69
C ALA A 154 14.20 2.44 -15.19
N TRP A 155 13.38 1.89 -16.07
CA TRP A 155 12.54 0.73 -15.77
C TRP A 155 13.35 -0.52 -15.48
N ASP A 156 14.40 -0.79 -16.26
CA ASP A 156 15.31 -1.91 -16.03
C ASP A 156 15.99 -1.79 -14.66
N ALA A 157 16.43 -0.60 -14.29
CA ALA A 157 16.99 -0.34 -12.97
C ALA A 157 15.99 -0.58 -11.83
N LYS A 158 14.73 -0.15 -11.99
CA LYS A 158 13.66 -0.41 -11.02
C LYS A 158 13.34 -1.89 -10.89
N LEU A 159 13.25 -2.61 -12.00
CA LEU A 159 13.03 -4.05 -12.01
C LEU A 159 14.19 -4.80 -11.37
N ALA A 160 15.43 -4.35 -11.55
CA ALA A 160 16.60 -4.94 -10.87
C ALA A 160 16.49 -4.80 -9.35
N VAL A 161 16.12 -3.61 -8.85
CA VAL A 161 15.89 -3.37 -7.41
C VAL A 161 14.78 -4.28 -6.86
N LEU A 162 13.69 -4.45 -7.62
CA LEU A 162 12.59 -5.32 -7.21
C LEU A 162 13.02 -6.79 -7.14
N ARG A 163 13.71 -7.30 -8.16
CA ARG A 163 14.19 -8.69 -8.21
C ARG A 163 15.18 -8.98 -7.08
N GLU A 164 16.14 -8.07 -6.85
CA GLU A 164 17.09 -8.20 -5.74
C GLU A 164 16.37 -8.26 -4.38
N ALA A 165 15.40 -7.38 -4.16
CA ALA A 165 14.69 -7.29 -2.88
C ALA A 165 13.65 -8.41 -2.67
N ALA A 166 13.11 -8.99 -3.73
CA ALA A 166 12.16 -10.09 -3.68
C ALA A 166 12.85 -11.44 -3.41
N GLY A 167 14.11 -11.59 -3.79
CA GLY A 167 14.80 -12.88 -3.69
C GLY A 167 14.04 -13.97 -4.47
N ASP A 168 13.80 -15.09 -3.81
CA ASP A 168 13.13 -16.26 -4.39
C ASP A 168 11.58 -16.23 -4.32
N ARG A 169 11.00 -15.06 -4.01
CA ARG A 169 9.53 -14.88 -3.94
C ARG A 169 8.88 -14.83 -5.32
#